data_bbc32943163f38a8f7d4735abc080d94
#
_entry.id   bbc32943163f38a8f7d4735abc080d94
#
_cell.length_a   1.000
_cell.length_b   1.000
_cell.length_c   1.000
_cell.angle_alpha   90.00
_cell.angle_beta   90.00
_cell.angle_gamma   90.00
#
_symmetry.space_group_name_H-M   'P 1'
#
loop_
_entity.id
_entity.type
_entity.pdbx_description
1 polymer ?
#
loop_
_entity_poly.entity_id
_entity_poly.type
_entity_poly.pdbx_seq_one_letter_code
_entity_poly.pdbx_strand_id
1 'polypeptide(L)'
;LADTQEIRILPMREEDYDAVRALWMTIRGFGIRALDDSREDVVRFIRRNPTTSVVAEADGRIIGSILCGSDGRQGALYHVCVAREYRRRGIGTRMVGYCMEQLRQMGINKVSLIAFSNNDAGNAFWRQIGWKSSDVNYYEFVLNEDNITRFIGDENEDQ
;
A
#
# COMPACT_ATOMS: atom_id res chain seq x y z
N LEU A 1 31.91 2.95 -8.00
CA LEU A 1 30.80 3.28 -8.90
C LEU A 1 29.53 2.96 -8.17
N ALA A 2 28.75 3.98 -7.84
CA ALA A 2 27.43 3.81 -7.27
C ALA A 2 26.59 3.00 -8.28
N ASP A 3 26.06 1.88 -7.80
CA ASP A 3 25.14 1.06 -8.56
C ASP A 3 23.84 1.91 -8.76
N THR A 4 23.74 2.55 -9.94
CA THR A 4 22.56 3.35 -10.30
C THR A 4 21.48 2.42 -10.83
N GLN A 5 20.93 1.58 -9.93
CA GLN A 5 19.82 0.73 -10.25
C GLN A 5 18.59 1.60 -10.59
N GLU A 6 18.05 1.42 -11.79
CA GLU A 6 16.86 2.13 -12.20
C GLU A 6 15.63 1.61 -11.44
N ILE A 7 14.93 2.52 -10.79
CA ILE A 7 13.66 2.25 -10.14
C ILE A 7 12.54 2.84 -11.00
N ARG A 8 11.63 2.00 -11.46
CA ARG A 8 10.49 2.39 -12.28
C ARG A 8 9.23 2.43 -11.44
N ILE A 9 8.50 3.53 -11.53
CA ILE A 9 7.20 3.69 -10.87
C ILE A 9 6.13 3.48 -11.95
N LEU A 10 5.32 2.44 -11.79
CA LEU A 10 4.41 1.95 -12.82
C LEU A 10 3.00 1.75 -12.23
N PRO A 11 1.94 1.94 -13.04
CA PRO A 11 0.61 1.55 -12.60
C PRO A 11 0.57 0.05 -12.29
N MET A 12 -0.12 -0.32 -11.20
CA MET A 12 -0.32 -1.72 -10.85
C MET A 12 -1.34 -2.35 -11.81
N ARG A 13 -1.02 -3.53 -12.31
CA ARG A 13 -1.91 -4.31 -13.19
C ARG A 13 -2.36 -5.58 -12.47
N GLU A 14 -3.43 -6.18 -12.98
CA GLU A 14 -3.94 -7.45 -12.46
C GLU A 14 -2.88 -8.55 -12.45
N GLU A 15 -2.03 -8.58 -13.47
CA GLU A 15 -0.94 -9.55 -13.62
C GLU A 15 0.14 -9.40 -12.54
N ASP A 16 0.19 -8.27 -11.87
CA ASP A 16 1.16 -8.01 -10.82
C ASP A 16 0.78 -8.66 -9.48
N TYR A 17 -0.44 -9.20 -9.35
CA TYR A 17 -0.96 -9.65 -8.06
C TYR A 17 -0.02 -10.64 -7.33
N ASP A 18 0.46 -11.69 -8.01
CA ASP A 18 1.28 -12.70 -7.35
C ASP A 18 2.59 -12.10 -6.81
N ALA A 19 3.23 -11.23 -7.59
CA ALA A 19 4.45 -10.55 -7.17
C ALA A 19 4.20 -9.55 -6.04
N VAL A 20 3.10 -8.82 -6.11
CA VAL A 20 2.69 -7.86 -5.07
C VAL A 20 2.36 -8.60 -3.77
N ARG A 21 1.59 -9.68 -3.84
CA ARG A 21 1.28 -10.50 -2.66
C ARG A 21 2.56 -11.08 -2.04
N ALA A 22 3.47 -11.59 -2.86
CA ALA A 22 4.74 -12.10 -2.38
C ALA A 22 5.53 -11.01 -1.63
N LEU A 23 5.52 -9.76 -2.12
CA LEU A 23 6.12 -8.62 -1.43
C LEU A 23 5.44 -8.39 -0.07
N TRP A 24 4.10 -8.34 -0.01
CA TRP A 24 3.38 -8.13 1.25
C TRP A 24 3.76 -9.15 2.31
N MET A 25 3.94 -10.41 1.91
CA MET A 25 4.30 -11.51 2.83
C MET A 25 5.70 -11.35 3.43
N THR A 26 6.53 -10.46 2.90
CA THR A 26 7.85 -10.13 3.47
C THR A 26 7.83 -8.95 4.43
N ILE A 27 6.71 -8.22 4.49
CA ILE A 27 6.62 -6.98 5.28
C ILE A 27 6.12 -7.31 6.68
N ARG A 28 7.02 -7.29 7.64
CA ARG A 28 6.69 -7.55 9.04
C ARG A 28 5.67 -6.53 9.56
N GLY A 29 4.64 -7.04 10.21
CA GLY A 29 3.56 -6.23 10.76
C GLY A 29 2.41 -5.94 9.81
N PHE A 30 2.50 -6.35 8.54
CA PHE A 30 1.36 -6.24 7.63
C PHE A 30 0.21 -7.13 8.09
N GLY A 31 -0.99 -6.57 8.13
CA GLY A 31 -2.23 -7.32 8.33
C GLY A 31 -2.79 -7.75 6.98
N ILE A 32 -2.65 -9.03 6.64
CA ILE A 32 -3.21 -9.60 5.41
C ILE A 32 -4.62 -10.10 5.73
N ARG A 33 -5.59 -9.65 4.95
CA ARG A 33 -6.99 -10.06 5.10
C ARG A 33 -7.33 -11.18 4.12
N ALA A 34 -7.97 -12.23 4.63
CA ALA A 34 -8.21 -13.44 3.86
C ALA A 34 -9.01 -13.19 2.57
N LEU A 35 -10.02 -12.33 2.62
CA LEU A 35 -10.87 -12.01 1.46
C LEU A 35 -10.39 -10.77 0.73
N ASP A 36 -10.21 -9.65 1.42
CA ASP A 36 -9.86 -8.37 0.77
C ASP A 36 -8.53 -8.46 0.02
N ASP A 37 -7.58 -9.25 0.50
CA ASP A 37 -6.25 -9.40 -0.10
C ASP A 37 -6.14 -10.64 -1.00
N SER A 38 -7.26 -11.34 -1.26
CA SER A 38 -7.32 -12.42 -2.24
C SER A 38 -7.14 -11.85 -3.66
N ARG A 39 -6.73 -12.73 -4.59
CA ARG A 39 -6.65 -12.36 -6.02
C ARG A 39 -7.96 -11.75 -6.51
N GLU A 40 -9.08 -12.40 -6.22
CA GLU A 40 -10.39 -11.98 -6.69
C GLU A 40 -10.71 -10.55 -6.23
N ASP A 41 -10.53 -10.26 -4.95
CA ASP A 41 -10.89 -8.97 -4.38
C ASP A 41 -9.90 -7.86 -4.78
N VAL A 42 -8.61 -8.16 -4.87
CA VAL A 42 -7.61 -7.18 -5.34
C VAL A 42 -7.84 -6.86 -6.82
N VAL A 43 -8.11 -7.85 -7.65
CA VAL A 43 -8.43 -7.62 -9.07
C VAL A 43 -9.70 -6.77 -9.19
N ARG A 44 -10.73 -7.07 -8.42
CA ARG A 44 -11.95 -6.24 -8.38
C ARG A 44 -11.65 -4.80 -7.99
N PHE A 45 -10.79 -4.60 -6.98
CA PHE A 45 -10.36 -3.27 -6.56
C PHE A 45 -9.63 -2.52 -7.68
N ILE A 46 -8.70 -3.17 -8.36
CA ILE A 46 -7.96 -2.57 -9.49
C ILE A 46 -8.91 -2.22 -10.64
N ARG A 47 -9.87 -3.07 -10.95
CA ARG A 47 -10.85 -2.80 -12.02
C ARG A 47 -11.74 -1.61 -11.69
N ARG A 48 -12.11 -1.44 -10.42
CA ARG A 48 -12.86 -0.27 -9.95
C ARG A 48 -12.02 1.00 -9.98
N ASN A 49 -10.71 0.88 -9.74
CA ASN A 49 -9.75 1.98 -9.65
C ASN A 49 -8.57 1.73 -10.59
N PRO A 50 -8.78 1.83 -11.92
CA PRO A 50 -7.82 1.25 -12.88
C PRO A 50 -6.50 2.00 -13.02
N THR A 51 -6.40 3.23 -12.51
CA THR A 51 -5.21 4.09 -12.75
C THR A 51 -4.47 4.48 -11.49
N THR A 52 -4.98 4.17 -10.30
CA THR A 52 -4.49 4.79 -9.06
C THR A 52 -3.51 3.94 -8.26
N SER A 53 -3.63 2.61 -8.30
CA SER A 53 -2.67 1.73 -7.62
C SER A 53 -1.33 1.70 -8.36
N VAL A 54 -0.24 1.53 -7.62
CA VAL A 54 1.12 1.70 -8.13
C VAL A 54 2.04 0.59 -7.67
N VAL A 55 3.04 0.26 -8.49
CA VAL A 55 4.17 -0.59 -8.11
C VAL A 55 5.48 0.13 -8.39
N ALA A 56 6.50 -0.20 -7.61
CA ALA A 56 7.87 0.15 -7.89
C ALA A 56 8.62 -1.11 -8.31
N GLU A 57 9.37 -0.99 -9.41
CA GLU A 57 10.08 -2.11 -10.02
C GLU A 57 11.58 -1.80 -10.11
N ALA A 58 12.39 -2.79 -9.75
CA ALA A 58 13.83 -2.76 -9.88
C ALA A 58 14.29 -4.07 -10.53
N ASP A 59 15.01 -3.99 -11.66
CA ASP A 59 15.52 -5.17 -12.39
C ASP A 59 14.43 -6.23 -12.68
N GLY A 60 13.25 -5.79 -13.10
CA GLY A 60 12.12 -6.67 -13.39
C GLY A 60 11.41 -7.24 -12.18
N ARG A 61 11.77 -6.82 -10.96
CA ARG A 61 11.14 -7.28 -9.71
C ARG A 61 10.32 -6.17 -9.08
N ILE A 62 9.14 -6.50 -8.57
CA ILE A 62 8.34 -5.57 -7.79
C ILE A 62 8.93 -5.48 -6.38
N ILE A 63 9.36 -4.28 -6.01
CA ILE A 63 10.01 -3.97 -4.72
C ILE A 63 9.22 -2.97 -3.89
N GLY A 64 8.12 -2.46 -4.39
CA GLY A 64 7.22 -1.59 -3.65
C GLY A 64 5.83 -1.62 -4.26
N SER A 65 4.82 -1.30 -3.45
CA SER A 65 3.44 -1.25 -3.92
C SER A 65 2.57 -0.37 -3.03
N ILE A 66 1.51 0.18 -3.62
CA ILE A 66 0.41 0.85 -2.92
C ILE A 66 -0.89 0.47 -3.63
N LEU A 67 -1.86 -0.01 -2.87
CA LEU A 67 -3.25 -0.03 -3.32
C LEU A 67 -3.85 1.34 -3.08
N CYS A 68 -4.35 1.98 -4.12
CA CYS A 68 -4.94 3.29 -4.05
C CYS A 68 -6.28 3.30 -4.78
N GLY A 69 -7.30 3.81 -4.14
CA GLY A 69 -8.61 3.91 -4.75
C GLY A 69 -9.40 5.09 -4.25
N SER A 70 -10.55 5.31 -4.87
CA SER A 70 -11.48 6.36 -4.51
C SER A 70 -12.91 5.85 -4.56
N ASP A 71 -13.73 6.34 -3.65
CA ASP A 71 -15.19 6.17 -3.67
C ASP A 71 -15.89 7.26 -4.51
N GLY A 72 -15.14 8.14 -5.18
CA GLY A 72 -15.64 9.31 -5.89
C GLY A 72 -15.66 10.58 -5.05
N ARG A 73 -15.47 10.49 -3.75
CA ARG A 73 -15.43 11.62 -2.82
C ARG A 73 -14.03 11.90 -2.28
N GLN A 74 -13.36 10.86 -1.82
CA GLN A 74 -11.98 10.95 -1.33
C GLN A 74 -11.19 9.74 -1.80
N GLY A 75 -9.87 9.83 -1.70
CA GLY A 75 -8.97 8.72 -1.96
C GLY A 75 -8.51 8.04 -0.68
N ALA A 76 -8.07 6.80 -0.82
CA ALA A 76 -7.49 6.03 0.28
C ALA A 76 -6.30 5.21 -0.20
N LEU A 77 -5.30 5.08 0.66
CA LEU A 77 -4.13 4.24 0.43
C LEU A 77 -4.17 3.03 1.36
N TYR A 78 -3.82 1.86 0.80
CA TYR A 78 -3.72 0.60 1.54
C TYR A 78 -2.40 -0.08 1.21
N HIS A 79 -1.87 -0.84 2.15
CA HIS A 79 -0.68 -1.69 1.95
C HIS A 79 0.50 -0.94 1.31
N VAL A 80 0.81 0.22 1.85
CA VAL A 80 1.96 1.02 1.41
C VAL A 80 3.24 0.34 1.89
N CYS A 81 4.08 -0.14 0.99
CA CYS A 81 5.30 -0.80 1.38
C CYS A 81 6.42 -0.70 0.35
N VAL A 82 7.65 -0.80 0.85
CA VAL A 82 8.87 -0.95 0.07
C VAL A 82 9.68 -2.09 0.69
N ALA A 83 10.21 -2.95 -0.16
CA ALA A 83 11.09 -4.02 0.28
C ALA A 83 12.24 -3.46 1.13
N ARG A 84 12.60 -4.17 2.20
CA ARG A 84 13.55 -3.68 3.21
C ARG A 84 14.87 -3.19 2.61
N GLU A 85 15.43 -3.92 1.67
CA GLU A 85 16.71 -3.62 1.03
C GLU A 85 16.67 -2.39 0.09
N TYR A 86 15.46 -1.91 -0.22
CA TYR A 86 15.25 -0.73 -1.07
C TYR A 86 14.78 0.50 -0.29
N ARG A 87 14.68 0.42 1.01
CA ARG A 87 14.24 1.54 1.86
C ARG A 87 15.28 2.66 1.90
N ARG A 88 14.85 3.86 2.27
CA ARG A 88 15.67 5.07 2.39
C ARG A 88 16.23 5.56 1.06
N ARG A 89 15.55 5.27 -0.04
CA ARG A 89 15.91 5.73 -1.40
C ARG A 89 14.85 6.64 -2.02
N GLY A 90 13.85 7.08 -1.23
CA GLY A 90 12.76 7.93 -1.70
C GLY A 90 11.70 7.22 -2.54
N ILE A 91 11.70 5.89 -2.60
CA ILE A 91 10.77 5.11 -3.43
C ILE A 91 9.34 5.26 -2.94
N GLY A 92 9.12 5.17 -1.62
CA GLY A 92 7.80 5.37 -1.02
C GLY A 92 7.22 6.75 -1.36
N THR A 93 8.02 7.79 -1.27
CA THR A 93 7.61 9.15 -1.62
C THR A 93 7.22 9.26 -3.09
N ARG A 94 7.97 8.64 -3.99
CA ARG A 94 7.66 8.62 -5.42
C ARG A 94 6.35 7.89 -5.71
N MET A 95 6.11 6.75 -5.06
CA MET A 95 4.86 6.00 -5.22
C MET A 95 3.65 6.79 -4.71
N VAL A 96 3.76 7.39 -3.53
CA VAL A 96 2.69 8.24 -2.98
C VAL A 96 2.41 9.40 -3.92
N GLY A 97 3.45 10.05 -4.43
CA GLY A 97 3.31 11.15 -5.41
C GLY A 97 2.55 10.71 -6.66
N TYR A 98 2.81 9.52 -7.16
CA TYR A 98 2.07 8.95 -8.29
C TYR A 98 0.58 8.79 -7.97
N CYS A 99 0.25 8.18 -6.84
CA CYS A 99 -1.14 8.00 -6.42
C CYS A 99 -1.87 9.33 -6.29
N MET A 100 -1.24 10.30 -5.66
CA MET A 100 -1.83 11.62 -5.43
C MET A 100 -2.10 12.35 -6.76
N GLU A 101 -1.17 12.25 -7.71
CA GLU A 101 -1.36 12.87 -9.03
C GLU A 101 -2.52 12.24 -9.79
N GLN A 102 -2.65 10.91 -9.76
CA GLN A 102 -3.77 10.22 -10.37
C GLN A 102 -5.10 10.65 -9.74
N LEU A 103 -5.15 10.76 -8.42
CA LEU A 103 -6.33 11.22 -7.71
C LEU A 103 -6.70 12.67 -8.05
N ARG A 104 -5.70 13.56 -8.16
CA ARG A 104 -5.94 14.95 -8.58
C ARG A 104 -6.56 15.03 -9.96
N GLN A 105 -6.08 14.22 -10.91
CA GLN A 105 -6.64 14.16 -12.27
C GLN A 105 -8.09 13.70 -12.26
N MET A 106 -8.52 12.95 -11.27
CA MET A 106 -9.91 12.52 -11.07
C MET A 106 -10.78 13.59 -10.35
N GLY A 107 -10.19 14.70 -9.93
CA GLY A 107 -10.89 15.73 -9.17
C GLY A 107 -11.03 15.43 -7.67
N ILE A 108 -10.26 14.49 -7.15
CA ILE A 108 -10.28 14.14 -5.73
C ILE A 108 -9.47 15.17 -4.94
N ASN A 109 -10.04 15.65 -3.83
CA ASN A 109 -9.48 16.76 -3.06
C ASN A 109 -8.83 16.34 -1.74
N LYS A 110 -9.04 15.11 -1.28
CA LYS A 110 -8.48 14.61 -0.02
C LYS A 110 -8.18 13.12 -0.12
N VAL A 111 -7.05 12.74 0.48
CA VAL A 111 -6.61 11.35 0.58
C VAL A 111 -6.39 11.02 2.05
N SER A 112 -6.78 9.83 2.46
CA SER A 112 -6.57 9.36 3.82
C SER A 112 -5.96 7.97 3.84
N LEU A 113 -5.39 7.62 4.97
CA LEU A 113 -4.91 6.26 5.26
C LEU A 113 -5.03 5.99 6.75
N ILE A 114 -4.99 4.72 7.09
CA ILE A 114 -4.96 4.26 8.48
C ILE A 114 -3.61 3.62 8.72
N ALA A 115 -2.92 4.06 9.75
CA ALA A 115 -1.68 3.48 10.23
C ALA A 115 -1.83 3.13 11.71
N PHE A 116 -1.29 1.98 12.12
CA PHE A 116 -1.31 1.63 13.52
C PHE A 116 -0.49 2.63 14.35
N SER A 117 -1.00 3.01 15.52
CA SER A 117 -0.37 4.01 16.38
C SER A 117 1.04 3.60 16.86
N ASN A 118 1.30 2.29 16.95
CA ASN A 118 2.59 1.73 17.34
C ASN A 118 3.59 1.54 16.19
N ASN A 119 3.20 1.87 14.95
CA ASN A 119 4.09 1.80 13.78
C ASN A 119 4.90 3.11 13.70
N ASP A 120 5.93 3.22 14.51
CA ASP A 120 6.71 4.46 14.65
C ASP A 120 7.37 4.88 13.33
N ALA A 121 7.97 3.94 12.61
CA ALA A 121 8.65 4.21 11.34
C ALA A 121 7.65 4.67 10.26
N GLY A 122 6.50 4.00 10.14
CA GLY A 122 5.45 4.39 9.19
C GLY A 122 4.87 5.76 9.51
N ASN A 123 4.57 6.02 10.78
CA ASN A 123 4.03 7.31 11.20
C ASN A 123 5.05 8.45 11.00
N ALA A 124 6.33 8.20 11.23
CA ALA A 124 7.40 9.16 10.95
C ALA A 124 7.49 9.49 9.46
N PHE A 125 7.38 8.46 8.60
CA PHE A 125 7.38 8.64 7.15
C PHE A 125 6.23 9.56 6.70
N TRP A 126 5.01 9.32 7.17
CA TRP A 126 3.85 10.14 6.77
C TRP A 126 4.00 11.59 7.20
N ARG A 127 4.46 11.83 8.44
CA ARG A 127 4.72 13.19 8.92
C ARG A 127 5.81 13.88 8.10
N GLN A 128 6.88 13.17 7.77
CA GLN A 128 8.01 13.70 7.02
C GLN A 128 7.61 14.17 5.61
N ILE A 129 6.69 13.47 4.95
CA ILE A 129 6.22 13.88 3.63
C ILE A 129 5.01 14.82 3.67
N GLY A 130 4.67 15.33 4.84
CA GLY A 130 3.69 16.41 5.00
C GLY A 130 2.27 15.98 5.32
N TRP A 131 2.05 14.70 5.60
CA TRP A 131 0.73 14.22 6.02
C TRP A 131 0.52 14.52 7.51
N LYS A 132 -0.73 14.76 7.87
CA LYS A 132 -1.11 15.14 9.24
C LYS A 132 -2.05 14.11 9.83
N SER A 133 -1.80 13.74 11.09
CA SER A 133 -2.77 12.93 11.83
C SER A 133 -3.97 13.80 12.25
N SER A 134 -5.15 13.19 12.24
CA SER A 134 -6.39 13.83 12.65
C SER A 134 -6.85 13.32 14.00
N ASP A 135 -7.48 14.18 14.77
CA ASP A 135 -8.11 13.83 16.05
C ASP A 135 -9.55 13.38 15.79
N VAL A 136 -9.69 12.11 15.40
CA VAL A 136 -10.98 11.49 15.07
C VAL A 136 -11.06 10.12 15.71
N ASN A 137 -12.28 9.67 15.99
CA ASN A 137 -12.51 8.27 16.33
C ASN A 137 -12.73 7.48 15.04
N TYR A 138 -12.07 6.35 14.93
CA TYR A 138 -12.24 5.41 13.83
C TYR A 138 -13.14 4.28 14.27
N TYR A 139 -14.19 4.01 13.49
CA TYR A 139 -15.11 2.91 13.73
C TYR A 139 -15.11 1.98 12.53
N GLU A 140 -15.12 0.68 12.78
CA GLU A 140 -15.25 -0.33 11.74
C GLU A 140 -16.27 -1.40 12.14
N PHE A 141 -16.87 -2.01 11.14
CA PHE A 141 -17.77 -3.15 11.32
C PHE A 141 -17.45 -4.18 10.23
N VAL A 142 -17.15 -5.40 10.63
CA VAL A 142 -16.82 -6.48 9.70
C VAL A 142 -18.12 -7.09 9.17
N LEU A 143 -18.34 -6.98 7.85
CA LEU A 143 -19.54 -7.52 7.19
C LEU A 143 -19.45 -9.01 6.92
N ASN A 144 -18.24 -9.53 6.70
CA ASN A 144 -18.01 -10.95 6.46
C ASN A 144 -16.92 -11.46 7.42
N GLU A 145 -17.32 -12.34 8.34
CA GLU A 145 -16.42 -12.87 9.37
C GLU A 145 -15.29 -13.75 8.83
N ASP A 146 -15.41 -14.23 7.59
CA ASP A 146 -14.36 -15.00 6.94
C ASP A 146 -13.18 -14.12 6.48
N ASN A 147 -13.34 -12.80 6.50
CA ASN A 147 -12.28 -11.84 6.17
C ASN A 147 -11.31 -11.66 7.34
N ILE A 148 -10.68 -12.75 7.73
CA ILE A 148 -9.80 -12.82 8.89
C ILE A 148 -8.48 -12.12 8.59
N THR A 149 -7.99 -11.29 9.52
CA THR A 149 -6.68 -10.63 9.42
C THR A 149 -5.61 -11.49 10.05
N ARG A 150 -4.52 -11.72 9.31
CA ARG A 150 -3.33 -12.39 9.79
C ARG A 150 -2.14 -11.44 9.68
N PHE A 151 -1.41 -11.24 10.78
CA PHE A 151 -0.27 -10.33 10.81
C PHE A 151 1.02 -11.08 10.45
N ILE A 152 1.79 -10.52 9.52
CA ILE A 152 3.03 -11.12 9.05
C ILE A 152 4.12 -10.94 10.11
N GLY A 153 4.80 -12.03 10.47
CA GLY A 153 5.92 -12.03 11.41
C GLY A 153 5.50 -11.98 12.88
N ASP A 154 4.25 -12.27 13.21
CA ASP A 154 3.82 -12.46 14.60
C ASP A 154 4.41 -13.76 15.15
N GLU A 155 5.05 -13.67 16.33
CA GLU A 155 5.78 -14.79 16.96
C GLU A 155 4.87 -16.00 17.33
N ASN A 156 3.56 -15.83 17.21
CA ASN A 156 2.59 -16.90 17.47
C ASN A 156 2.35 -17.83 16.27
N GLU A 157 3.01 -17.61 15.14
CA GLU A 157 2.87 -18.45 13.95
C GLU A 157 3.74 -19.71 13.99
N ASP A 158 4.75 -19.77 14.90
CA ASP A 158 5.71 -20.87 15.01
C ASP A 158 5.35 -21.90 16.11
N GLN A 159 4.10 -21.92 16.58
CA GLN A 159 3.63 -22.94 17.55
C GLN A 159 2.56 -23.84 16.95
#